data_6f7318a5630e77c5f8c9de5c86f70cd5
#
_entry.id   6f7318a5630e77c5f8c9de5c86f70cd5
#
_cell.length_a   1.000
_cell.length_b   1.000
_cell.length_c   1.000
_cell.angle_alpha   90.00
_cell.angle_beta   90.00
_cell.angle_gamma   90.00
#
_symmetry.space_group_name_H-M   'P 1'
#
loop_
_entity.id
_entity.type
_entity.pdbx_description
1 polymer ?
#
loop_
_entity_poly.entity_id
_entity_poly.type
_entity_poly.pdbx_seq_one_letter_code
_entity_poly.pdbx_strand_id
1 'polypeptide(L)'
;MSIQDAPLLDSANMGADGILGVDSLSSQRVVFDFEGQTMSIVPSQSAEAEKEPGSIVVKAKRKKGRLLMTDATANGRNVTIVVDTGAQVCIGNEALRQKLTARNLTDPLEKVQLLSVTGERLSGDYMFIKELVIGGVTLKNLAVVFTDAHAFHQLDLDRKPALLLGMNAMRAFKKVSIDFANRKFRVVLPEASELDIRMASAT
;
A
#
# COMPACT_ATOMS: atom_id res chain seq x y z
N MET A 1 -1.40 -15.59 -24.26
CA MET A 1 -0.72 -15.39 -22.98
C MET A 1 -0.98 -16.65 -22.17
N SER A 2 0.02 -17.46 -21.85
CA SER A 2 -0.15 -18.63 -20.99
C SER A 2 0.20 -18.22 -19.56
N ILE A 3 -0.72 -18.42 -18.65
CA ILE A 3 -0.46 -18.23 -17.21
C ILE A 3 0.01 -19.61 -16.71
N GLN A 4 1.25 -19.69 -16.28
CA GLN A 4 1.79 -20.88 -15.61
C GLN A 4 1.64 -20.66 -14.10
N ASP A 5 1.22 -21.72 -13.40
CA ASP A 5 1.09 -21.74 -11.93
C ASP A 5 0.10 -20.73 -11.33
N ALA A 6 -1.07 -20.53 -11.95
CA ALA A 6 -2.13 -19.75 -11.34
C ALA A 6 -2.64 -20.46 -10.08
N PRO A 7 -2.61 -19.81 -8.89
CA PRO A 7 -3.17 -20.42 -7.69
C PRO A 7 -4.68 -20.58 -7.82
N LEU A 8 -5.20 -21.73 -7.40
CA LEU A 8 -6.63 -21.90 -7.22
C LEU A 8 -7.04 -21.25 -5.89
N LEU A 9 -7.89 -20.26 -5.97
CA LEU A 9 -8.38 -19.51 -4.81
C LEU A 9 -9.87 -19.81 -4.63
N ASP A 10 -10.30 -19.98 -3.38
CA ASP A 10 -11.70 -20.14 -3.05
C ASP A 10 -12.40 -18.76 -3.13
N SER A 11 -13.47 -18.70 -3.92
CA SER A 11 -14.28 -17.47 -4.09
C SER A 11 -14.85 -16.94 -2.77
N ALA A 12 -15.13 -17.83 -1.81
CA ALA A 12 -15.60 -17.45 -0.48
C ALA A 12 -14.59 -16.59 0.30
N ASN A 13 -13.29 -16.75 0.03
CA ASN A 13 -12.23 -15.99 0.70
C ASN A 13 -11.85 -14.71 -0.05
N MET A 14 -12.17 -14.62 -1.34
CA MET A 14 -11.78 -13.46 -2.16
C MET A 14 -12.72 -12.28 -2.01
N GLY A 15 -14.02 -12.54 -1.80
CA GLY A 15 -15.04 -11.49 -1.85
C GLY A 15 -15.14 -10.78 -3.21
N ALA A 16 -14.65 -11.44 -4.29
CA ALA A 16 -14.59 -10.92 -5.66
C ALA A 16 -14.60 -12.08 -6.65
N ASP A 17 -14.96 -11.80 -7.91
CA ASP A 17 -15.01 -12.81 -8.98
C ASP A 17 -13.61 -13.24 -9.47
N GLY A 18 -12.55 -12.52 -9.10
CA GLY A 18 -11.19 -12.85 -9.48
C GLY A 18 -10.15 -11.82 -9.03
N ILE A 19 -8.89 -12.11 -9.32
CA ILE A 19 -7.73 -11.24 -9.04
C ILE A 19 -7.01 -10.92 -10.33
N LEU A 20 -6.81 -9.62 -10.58
CA LEU A 20 -5.94 -9.16 -11.66
C LEU A 20 -4.51 -9.01 -11.13
N GLY A 21 -3.64 -9.94 -11.50
CA GLY A 21 -2.25 -9.95 -11.08
C GLY A 21 -1.44 -8.79 -11.67
N VAL A 22 -0.42 -8.34 -10.94
CA VAL A 22 0.49 -7.25 -11.37
C VAL A 22 1.24 -7.54 -12.68
N ASP A 23 1.36 -8.81 -13.06
CA ASP A 23 2.00 -9.22 -14.31
C ASP A 23 1.19 -8.75 -15.52
N SER A 24 -0.14 -8.80 -15.43
CA SER A 24 -1.05 -8.30 -16.46
C SER A 24 -1.02 -6.77 -16.58
N LEU A 25 -0.51 -6.08 -15.57
CA LEU A 25 -0.47 -4.62 -15.48
C LEU A 25 0.91 -4.03 -15.82
N SER A 26 1.86 -4.87 -16.24
CA SER A 26 3.28 -4.47 -16.38
C SER A 26 3.53 -3.32 -17.37
N SER A 27 2.66 -3.14 -18.37
CA SER A 27 2.69 -2.04 -19.37
C SER A 27 1.59 -1.00 -19.14
N GLN A 28 0.86 -1.13 -18.04
CA GLN A 28 -0.33 -0.35 -17.77
C GLN A 28 -0.10 0.64 -16.63
N ARG A 29 -1.00 1.59 -16.54
CA ARG A 29 -1.21 2.48 -15.41
C ARG A 29 -2.59 2.22 -14.84
N VAL A 30 -2.67 2.01 -13.54
CA VAL A 30 -3.92 1.89 -12.79
C VAL A 30 -4.17 3.22 -12.09
N VAL A 31 -5.35 3.78 -12.26
CA VAL A 31 -5.78 5.02 -11.63
C VAL A 31 -6.97 4.74 -10.73
N PHE A 32 -6.84 5.05 -9.47
CA PHE A 32 -7.91 5.06 -8.48
C PHE A 32 -8.34 6.51 -8.25
N ASP A 33 -9.53 6.84 -8.60
CA ASP A 33 -10.18 8.12 -8.29
C ASP A 33 -11.15 7.88 -7.14
N PHE A 34 -10.71 8.21 -5.92
CA PHE A 34 -11.51 7.96 -4.72
C PHE A 34 -12.66 8.94 -4.55
N GLU A 35 -12.54 10.13 -5.12
CA GLU A 35 -13.63 11.11 -5.12
C GLU A 35 -14.69 10.72 -6.15
N GLY A 36 -14.28 10.40 -7.37
CA GLY A 36 -15.18 9.92 -8.43
C GLY A 36 -15.61 8.46 -8.26
N GLN A 37 -15.12 7.73 -7.25
CA GLN A 37 -15.39 6.31 -7.00
C GLN A 37 -15.18 5.43 -8.24
N THR A 38 -14.12 5.71 -8.99
CA THR A 38 -13.81 4.97 -10.22
C THR A 38 -12.39 4.40 -10.18
N MET A 39 -12.20 3.29 -10.90
CA MET A 39 -10.90 2.73 -11.21
C MET A 39 -10.78 2.59 -12.73
N SER A 40 -9.64 3.00 -13.28
CA SER A 40 -9.35 2.83 -14.70
C SER A 40 -7.97 2.23 -14.91
N ILE A 41 -7.85 1.44 -15.97
CA ILE A 41 -6.59 0.84 -16.42
C ILE A 41 -6.34 1.38 -17.82
N VAL A 42 -5.23 2.09 -17.98
CA VAL A 42 -4.87 2.73 -19.25
C VAL A 42 -3.42 2.39 -19.63
N PRO A 43 -3.07 2.38 -20.91
CA PRO A 43 -1.68 2.21 -21.31
C PRO A 43 -0.79 3.29 -20.67
N SER A 44 0.38 2.92 -20.17
CA SER A 44 1.32 3.86 -19.53
C SER A 44 1.80 4.99 -20.45
N GLN A 45 1.67 4.80 -21.75
CA GLN A 45 2.07 5.79 -22.77
C GLN A 45 0.97 6.83 -23.07
N SER A 46 -0.24 6.69 -22.52
CA SER A 46 -1.31 7.65 -22.78
C SER A 46 -1.01 9.01 -22.13
N ALA A 47 -1.13 10.09 -22.94
CA ALA A 47 -0.74 11.45 -22.55
C ALA A 47 -1.62 12.06 -21.44
N GLU A 48 -2.84 11.59 -21.26
CA GLU A 48 -3.83 12.16 -20.33
C GLU A 48 -3.40 12.11 -18.86
N ALA A 49 -2.52 11.20 -18.52
CA ALA A 49 -2.16 10.98 -17.12
C ALA A 49 -0.87 11.71 -16.68
N GLU A 50 -0.17 12.41 -17.55
CA GLU A 50 1.05 13.15 -17.17
C GLU A 50 0.79 14.57 -16.65
N LYS A 51 -0.40 15.11 -16.85
CA LYS A 51 -0.70 16.55 -16.65
C LYS A 51 -1.77 16.81 -15.58
N GLU A 52 -1.80 16.03 -14.50
CA GLU A 52 -2.72 16.34 -13.42
C GLU A 52 -2.12 17.44 -12.51
N PRO A 53 -2.67 18.68 -12.55
CA PRO A 53 -2.15 19.78 -11.74
C PRO A 53 -2.16 19.43 -10.25
N GLY A 54 -1.11 19.84 -9.51
CA GLY A 54 -1.01 19.57 -8.08
C GLY A 54 -0.66 18.14 -7.72
N SER A 55 -0.39 17.27 -8.71
CA SER A 55 0.00 15.89 -8.40
C SER A 55 1.45 15.78 -7.93
N ILE A 56 1.68 14.94 -6.93
CA ILE A 56 3.01 14.61 -6.41
C ILE A 56 3.42 13.26 -6.98
N VAL A 57 4.63 13.18 -7.54
CA VAL A 57 5.15 11.96 -8.18
C VAL A 57 6.30 11.40 -7.37
N VAL A 58 6.15 10.18 -6.90
CA VAL A 58 7.19 9.41 -6.22
C VAL A 58 7.77 8.38 -7.18
N LYS A 59 9.08 8.39 -7.35
CA LYS A 59 9.79 7.38 -8.14
C LYS A 59 9.86 6.07 -7.35
N ALA A 60 9.60 4.95 -8.01
CA ALA A 60 9.68 3.63 -7.44
C ALA A 60 10.74 2.77 -8.13
N LYS A 61 11.16 1.71 -7.47
CA LYS A 61 11.94 0.62 -8.06
C LYS A 61 11.02 -0.56 -8.30
N ARG A 62 11.29 -1.37 -9.30
CA ARG A 62 10.55 -2.62 -9.53
C ARG A 62 11.35 -3.80 -8.99
N LYS A 63 10.71 -4.63 -8.16
CA LYS A 63 11.28 -5.88 -7.66
C LYS A 63 10.19 -6.96 -7.70
N LYS A 64 10.44 -8.05 -8.40
CA LYS A 64 9.51 -9.18 -8.56
C LYS A 64 8.07 -8.72 -8.91
N GLY A 65 7.95 -7.83 -9.91
CA GLY A 65 6.68 -7.27 -10.37
C GLY A 65 6.12 -6.12 -9.52
N ARG A 66 6.49 -5.97 -8.26
CA ARG A 66 5.96 -4.95 -7.34
C ARG A 66 6.76 -3.65 -7.39
N LEU A 67 6.10 -2.53 -7.07
CA LEU A 67 6.74 -1.22 -6.95
C LEU A 67 7.14 -0.96 -5.50
N LEU A 68 8.42 -0.58 -5.33
CA LEU A 68 9.03 -0.26 -4.05
C LEU A 68 9.49 1.20 -4.05
N MET A 69 9.10 1.95 -3.02
CA MET A 69 9.56 3.30 -2.74
C MET A 69 10.50 3.27 -1.52
N THR A 70 11.67 3.84 -1.67
CA THR A 70 12.72 3.85 -0.62
C THR A 70 12.95 5.23 -0.01
N ASP A 71 12.39 6.28 -0.62
CA ASP A 71 12.39 7.63 -0.08
C ASP A 71 11.16 7.80 0.82
N ALA A 72 11.21 7.11 1.98
CA ALA A 72 10.12 7.11 2.94
C ALA A 72 10.61 6.95 4.37
N THR A 73 9.89 7.56 5.31
CA THR A 73 10.13 7.42 6.74
C THR A 73 8.83 7.19 7.51
N ALA A 74 8.88 6.34 8.53
CA ALA A 74 7.82 6.12 9.50
C ALA A 74 8.29 6.62 10.88
N ASN A 75 7.60 7.60 11.45
CA ASN A 75 8.02 8.29 12.68
C ASN A 75 9.52 8.70 12.64
N GLY A 76 9.98 9.23 11.49
CA GLY A 76 11.37 9.64 11.26
C GLY A 76 12.36 8.47 11.05
N ARG A 77 11.91 7.23 10.92
CA ARG A 77 12.75 6.06 10.67
C ARG A 77 12.61 5.59 9.23
N ASN A 78 13.73 5.37 8.54
CA ASN A 78 13.70 4.90 7.17
C ASN A 78 12.94 3.59 7.05
N VAL A 79 12.05 3.51 6.05
CA VAL A 79 11.21 2.37 5.75
C VAL A 79 11.13 2.15 4.24
N THR A 80 11.09 0.90 3.80
CA THR A 80 10.78 0.56 2.41
C THR A 80 9.28 0.38 2.26
N ILE A 81 8.66 1.13 1.36
CA ILE A 81 7.23 1.02 1.05
C ILE A 81 7.05 0.10 -0.16
N VAL A 82 6.18 -0.86 -0.04
CA VAL A 82 5.71 -1.71 -1.15
C VAL A 82 4.27 -1.33 -1.45
N VAL A 83 3.97 -0.96 -2.69
CA VAL A 83 2.59 -0.65 -3.10
C VAL A 83 1.81 -1.95 -3.19
N ASP A 84 0.73 -2.07 -2.41
CA ASP A 84 -0.10 -3.28 -2.34
C ASP A 84 -1.59 -2.96 -2.37
N THR A 85 -2.17 -2.91 -3.56
CA THR A 85 -3.60 -2.66 -3.78
C THR A 85 -4.49 -3.84 -3.39
N GLY A 86 -3.91 -5.01 -3.13
CA GLY A 86 -4.63 -6.20 -2.66
C GLY A 86 -4.87 -6.22 -1.15
N ALA A 87 -4.15 -5.38 -0.39
CA ALA A 87 -4.30 -5.29 1.06
C ALA A 87 -5.31 -4.19 1.44
N GLN A 88 -6.30 -4.52 2.26
CA GLN A 88 -7.28 -3.55 2.79
C GLN A 88 -6.63 -2.58 3.78
N VAL A 89 -5.72 -3.07 4.62
CA VAL A 89 -5.00 -2.33 5.64
C VAL A 89 -3.50 -2.38 5.36
N CYS A 90 -2.77 -1.35 5.79
CA CYS A 90 -1.32 -1.36 5.72
C CYS A 90 -0.74 -2.44 6.64
N ILE A 91 0.27 -3.16 6.16
CA ILE A 91 0.93 -4.24 6.91
C ILE A 91 2.40 -3.87 7.11
N GLY A 92 2.85 -3.82 8.35
CA GLY A 92 4.24 -3.62 8.71
C GLY A 92 4.92 -4.93 9.08
N ASN A 93 6.20 -5.08 8.76
CA ASN A 93 6.96 -6.24 9.20
C ASN A 93 7.55 -6.05 10.60
N GLU A 94 8.05 -7.13 11.19
CA GLU A 94 8.65 -7.14 12.52
C GLU A 94 9.84 -6.19 12.64
N ALA A 95 10.69 -6.09 11.59
CA ALA A 95 11.85 -5.17 11.59
C ALA A 95 11.43 -3.69 11.68
N LEU A 96 10.29 -3.32 11.08
CA LEU A 96 9.70 -2.00 11.24
C LEU A 96 9.11 -1.83 12.63
N ARG A 97 8.33 -2.82 13.13
CA ARG A 97 7.73 -2.80 14.46
C ARG A 97 8.80 -2.52 15.53
N GLN A 98 9.88 -3.29 15.53
CA GLN A 98 10.98 -3.14 16.49
C GLN A 98 11.61 -1.73 16.44
N LYS A 99 11.80 -1.16 15.24
CA LYS A 99 12.33 0.21 15.10
C LYS A 99 11.40 1.29 15.64
N LEU A 100 10.09 1.09 15.53
CA LEU A 100 9.10 2.05 16.02
C LEU A 100 8.88 1.94 17.53
N THR A 101 9.02 0.74 18.09
CA THR A 101 8.71 0.44 19.49
C THR A 101 9.92 0.54 20.43
N ALA A 102 11.14 0.62 19.89
CA ALA A 102 12.41 0.54 20.65
C ALA A 102 12.58 1.57 21.78
N ARG A 103 11.66 2.49 21.99
CA ARG A 103 11.77 3.53 23.00
C ARG A 103 10.64 3.65 24.03
N ASN A 104 9.47 3.05 23.90
CA ASN A 104 8.40 3.17 24.92
C ASN A 104 7.10 2.47 24.50
N LEU A 105 7.04 1.12 24.53
CA LEU A 105 5.74 0.45 24.58
C LEU A 105 5.64 -0.23 25.94
N THR A 106 4.94 0.41 26.85
CA THR A 106 4.50 -0.17 28.13
C THR A 106 3.11 -0.79 28.00
N ASP A 107 2.35 -0.41 26.97
CA ASP A 107 0.99 -0.88 26.79
C ASP A 107 0.93 -2.10 25.86
N PRO A 108 0.11 -3.12 26.19
CA PRO A 108 -0.12 -4.25 25.32
C PRO A 108 -0.76 -3.76 24.02
N LEU A 109 -0.20 -4.19 22.86
CA LEU A 109 -0.78 -3.89 21.58
C LEU A 109 -2.07 -4.68 21.37
N GLU A 110 -3.04 -4.05 20.74
CA GLU A 110 -4.27 -4.73 20.35
C GLU A 110 -3.94 -5.82 19.31
N LYS A 111 -4.44 -7.04 19.54
CA LYS A 111 -4.31 -8.15 18.61
C LYS A 111 -5.48 -8.18 17.66
N VAL A 112 -5.19 -8.23 16.37
CA VAL A 112 -6.21 -8.36 15.32
C VAL A 112 -5.91 -9.57 14.43
N GLN A 113 -6.94 -10.08 13.77
CA GLN A 113 -6.80 -11.14 12.79
C GLN A 113 -7.06 -10.59 11.38
N LEU A 114 -6.15 -10.88 10.47
CA LEU A 114 -6.30 -10.63 9.04
C LEU A 114 -6.68 -11.95 8.36
N LEU A 115 -7.62 -11.89 7.42
CA LEU A 115 -7.95 -13.01 6.54
C LEU A 115 -7.26 -12.80 5.21
N SER A 116 -6.43 -13.76 4.79
CA SER A 116 -5.81 -13.74 3.48
C SER A 116 -6.78 -14.28 2.42
N VAL A 117 -6.51 -13.99 1.15
CA VAL A 117 -7.28 -14.54 0.01
C VAL A 117 -7.16 -16.06 -0.14
N THR A 118 -6.17 -16.66 0.52
CA THR A 118 -6.01 -18.12 0.61
C THR A 118 -6.80 -18.75 1.76
N GLY A 119 -7.53 -17.94 2.55
CA GLY A 119 -8.26 -18.39 3.75
C GLY A 119 -7.40 -18.50 5.02
N GLU A 120 -6.11 -18.21 4.93
CA GLU A 120 -5.23 -18.21 6.09
C GLU A 120 -5.54 -17.03 7.02
N ARG A 121 -5.57 -17.30 8.33
CA ARG A 121 -5.73 -16.27 9.36
C ARG A 121 -4.37 -15.87 9.91
N LEU A 122 -4.00 -14.61 9.71
CA LEU A 122 -2.77 -14.02 10.23
C LEU A 122 -3.10 -13.17 11.45
N SER A 123 -2.52 -13.51 12.59
CA SER A 123 -2.60 -12.67 13.80
C SER A 123 -1.53 -11.58 13.72
N GLY A 124 -1.88 -10.35 14.07
CA GLY A 124 -0.94 -9.23 14.07
C GLY A 124 -1.20 -8.25 15.19
N ASP A 125 -0.20 -7.41 15.45
CA ASP A 125 -0.26 -6.30 16.39
C ASP A 125 -0.79 -5.06 15.69
N TYR A 126 -1.89 -4.50 16.15
CA TYR A 126 -2.46 -3.28 15.61
C TYR A 126 -1.87 -2.06 16.30
N MET A 127 -1.40 -1.09 15.53
CA MET A 127 -0.94 0.19 16.05
C MET A 127 -1.00 1.30 15.00
N PHE A 128 -0.89 2.54 15.46
CA PHE A 128 -0.83 3.71 14.59
C PHE A 128 0.62 4.18 14.36
N ILE A 129 0.96 4.43 13.10
CA ILE A 129 2.14 5.22 12.74
C ILE A 129 1.70 6.68 12.78
N LYS A 130 2.31 7.48 13.69
CA LYS A 130 1.94 8.90 13.85
C LYS A 130 2.18 9.70 12.58
N GLU A 131 3.28 9.39 11.89
CA GLU A 131 3.68 10.09 10.67
C GLU A 131 4.37 9.13 9.70
N LEU A 132 3.82 8.98 8.51
CA LEU A 132 4.44 8.30 7.38
C LEU A 132 4.70 9.31 6.27
N VAL A 133 5.98 9.54 5.94
CA VAL A 133 6.39 10.43 4.85
C VAL A 133 6.82 9.58 3.67
N ILE A 134 6.28 9.86 2.47
CA ILE A 134 6.61 9.18 1.22
C ILE A 134 6.82 10.23 0.13
N GLY A 135 8.05 10.42 -0.35
CA GLY A 135 8.34 11.34 -1.44
C GLY A 135 7.83 12.79 -1.18
N GLY A 136 7.88 13.26 0.07
CA GLY A 136 7.40 14.59 0.47
C GLY A 136 5.91 14.67 0.82
N VAL A 137 5.15 13.57 0.71
CA VAL A 137 3.77 13.50 1.19
C VAL A 137 3.75 12.92 2.59
N THR A 138 2.99 13.55 3.50
CA THR A 138 2.85 13.10 4.90
C THR A 138 1.44 12.56 5.15
N LEU A 139 1.37 11.30 5.58
CA LEU A 139 0.16 10.69 6.14
C LEU A 139 0.28 10.64 7.66
N LYS A 140 -0.74 11.10 8.37
CA LYS A 140 -0.79 11.11 9.84
C LYS A 140 -1.72 10.04 10.37
N ASN A 141 -1.38 9.49 11.54
CA ASN A 141 -2.20 8.52 12.26
C ASN A 141 -2.62 7.32 11.40
N LEU A 142 -1.68 6.75 10.66
CA LEU A 142 -1.92 5.64 9.78
C LEU A 142 -2.07 4.34 10.58
N ALA A 143 -3.22 3.69 10.46
CA ALA A 143 -3.47 2.37 11.03
C ALA A 143 -2.66 1.29 10.29
N VAL A 144 -1.92 0.48 11.04
CA VAL A 144 -1.04 -0.57 10.52
C VAL A 144 -1.17 -1.83 11.37
N VAL A 145 -1.22 -2.98 10.73
CA VAL A 145 -1.12 -4.28 11.38
C VAL A 145 0.28 -4.84 11.19
N PHE A 146 0.97 -5.16 12.26
CA PHE A 146 2.31 -5.74 12.21
C PHE A 146 2.21 -7.26 12.29
N THR A 147 2.61 -7.92 11.22
CA THR A 147 2.59 -9.38 11.11
C THR A 147 3.63 -9.87 10.10
N ASP A 148 3.93 -11.15 10.16
CA ASP A 148 4.83 -11.81 9.21
C ASP A 148 4.07 -12.18 7.93
N ALA A 149 3.96 -11.22 7.01
CA ALA A 149 3.30 -11.44 5.73
C ALA A 149 4.28 -12.03 4.71
N HIS A 150 3.86 -13.09 4.01
CA HIS A 150 4.65 -13.79 2.99
C HIS A 150 5.27 -12.86 1.91
N ALA A 151 4.60 -11.74 1.60
CA ALA A 151 5.11 -10.74 0.66
C ALA A 151 6.47 -10.16 1.05
N PHE A 152 6.79 -10.05 2.35
CA PHE A 152 8.11 -9.57 2.79
C PHE A 152 9.21 -10.56 2.49
N HIS A 153 8.98 -11.87 2.70
CA HIS A 153 9.93 -12.93 2.36
C HIS A 153 10.17 -13.00 0.85
N GLN A 154 9.08 -12.95 0.06
CA GLN A 154 9.21 -12.92 -1.39
C GLN A 154 10.06 -11.76 -1.90
N LEU A 155 10.04 -10.61 -1.22
CA LEU A 155 10.77 -9.41 -1.61
C LEU A 155 12.13 -9.26 -0.92
N ASP A 156 12.59 -10.24 -0.13
CA ASP A 156 13.80 -10.18 0.70
C ASP A 156 13.81 -8.92 1.59
N LEU A 157 12.66 -8.64 2.22
CA LEU A 157 12.44 -7.50 3.10
C LEU A 157 12.17 -7.89 4.55
N ASP A 158 12.18 -9.18 4.90
CA ASP A 158 11.91 -9.72 6.23
C ASP A 158 12.80 -9.11 7.33
N ARG A 159 14.05 -8.78 6.99
CA ARG A 159 15.04 -8.20 7.92
C ARG A 159 15.23 -6.70 7.80
N LYS A 160 14.52 -6.04 6.91
CA LYS A 160 14.61 -4.60 6.68
C LYS A 160 13.26 -3.96 6.99
N PRO A 161 13.22 -2.78 7.67
CA PRO A 161 11.96 -2.10 7.90
C PRO A 161 11.18 -1.91 6.61
N ALA A 162 9.99 -2.51 6.55
CA ALA A 162 9.15 -2.48 5.37
C ALA A 162 7.68 -2.39 5.73
N LEU A 163 6.92 -1.74 4.86
CA LEU A 163 5.48 -1.53 4.97
C LEU A 163 4.81 -1.85 3.62
N LEU A 164 3.82 -2.72 3.60
CA LEU A 164 2.87 -2.84 2.50
C LEU A 164 1.87 -1.70 2.62
N LEU A 165 1.84 -0.83 1.62
CA LEU A 165 0.94 0.31 1.56
C LEU A 165 -0.42 -0.16 1.05
N GLY A 166 -1.36 -0.36 1.95
CA GLY A 166 -2.70 -0.86 1.66
C GLY A 166 -3.69 0.24 1.26
N MET A 167 -4.91 -0.19 0.97
CA MET A 167 -5.97 0.68 0.50
C MET A 167 -6.39 1.74 1.53
N ASN A 168 -6.28 1.46 2.84
CA ASN A 168 -6.56 2.45 3.89
C ASN A 168 -5.67 3.69 3.77
N ALA A 169 -4.38 3.53 3.42
CA ALA A 169 -3.50 4.66 3.17
C ALA A 169 -3.79 5.34 1.82
N MET A 170 -4.11 4.56 0.79
CA MET A 170 -4.38 5.11 -0.55
C MET A 170 -5.65 5.94 -0.59
N ARG A 171 -6.67 5.56 0.18
CA ARG A 171 -7.93 6.31 0.31
C ARG A 171 -7.78 7.68 0.98
N ALA A 172 -6.65 7.97 1.63
CA ALA A 172 -6.37 9.30 2.14
C ALA A 172 -6.11 10.33 1.03
N PHE A 173 -5.90 9.89 -0.21
CA PHE A 173 -5.71 10.75 -1.37
C PHE A 173 -7.03 10.92 -2.15
N LYS A 174 -7.15 12.06 -2.86
CA LYS A 174 -8.21 12.26 -3.83
C LYS A 174 -8.08 11.26 -4.98
N LYS A 175 -6.85 11.10 -5.47
CA LYS A 175 -6.53 10.19 -6.57
C LYS A 175 -5.15 9.56 -6.40
N VAL A 176 -5.03 8.29 -6.76
CA VAL A 176 -3.77 7.55 -6.81
C VAL A 176 -3.58 6.95 -8.20
N SER A 177 -2.41 7.14 -8.78
CA SER A 177 -2.03 6.54 -10.06
C SER A 177 -0.75 5.71 -9.90
N ILE A 178 -0.82 4.44 -10.28
CA ILE A 178 0.27 3.47 -10.19
C ILE A 178 0.69 3.12 -11.62
N ASP A 179 1.83 3.65 -12.06
CA ASP A 179 2.38 3.39 -13.39
C ASP A 179 3.47 2.31 -13.29
N PHE A 180 3.11 1.09 -13.66
CA PHE A 180 3.99 -0.06 -13.56
C PHE A 180 5.14 -0.02 -14.58
N ALA A 181 4.89 0.49 -15.79
CA ALA A 181 5.92 0.59 -16.82
C ALA A 181 6.96 1.65 -16.46
N ASN A 182 6.51 2.86 -16.09
CA ASN A 182 7.39 3.99 -15.79
C ASN A 182 7.86 4.02 -14.33
N ARG A 183 7.40 3.08 -13.49
CA ARG A 183 7.76 2.96 -12.07
C ARG A 183 7.50 4.25 -11.30
N LYS A 184 6.30 4.79 -11.48
CA LYS A 184 5.86 6.02 -10.83
C LYS A 184 4.63 5.74 -9.96
N PHE A 185 4.65 6.23 -8.75
CA PHE A 185 3.50 6.34 -7.87
C PHE A 185 3.12 7.81 -7.79
N ARG A 186 1.93 8.16 -8.23
CA ARG A 186 1.46 9.55 -8.28
C ARG A 186 0.24 9.69 -7.39
N VAL A 187 0.16 10.77 -6.65
CA VAL A 187 -0.98 11.08 -5.81
C VAL A 187 -1.45 12.51 -6.03
N VAL A 188 -2.74 12.73 -5.88
CA VAL A 188 -3.39 14.04 -5.78
C VAL A 188 -3.96 14.15 -4.39
N LEU A 189 -3.61 15.21 -3.69
CA LEU A 189 -4.11 15.46 -2.35
C LEU A 189 -5.57 15.93 -2.41
N PRO A 190 -6.42 15.56 -1.45
CA PRO A 190 -7.73 16.18 -1.29
C PRO A 190 -7.56 17.65 -0.91
N GLU A 191 -8.61 18.44 -1.05
CA GLU A 191 -8.62 19.80 -0.52
C GLU A 191 -8.47 19.80 1.01
N ALA A 192 -7.87 20.84 1.57
CA ALA A 192 -7.46 20.85 2.98
C ALA A 192 -8.61 20.56 3.98
N SER A 193 -9.85 20.92 3.62
CA SER A 193 -11.06 20.65 4.41
C SER A 193 -11.52 19.19 4.41
N GLU A 194 -11.07 18.38 3.45
CA GLU A 194 -11.48 16.99 3.28
C GLU A 194 -10.51 15.99 3.95
N LEU A 195 -9.27 16.42 4.20
CA LEU A 195 -8.25 15.57 4.83
C LEU A 195 -8.66 15.10 6.24
N ASP A 196 -9.24 15.98 7.03
CA ASP A 196 -9.68 15.67 8.40
C ASP A 196 -10.88 14.72 8.43
N ILE A 197 -11.77 14.81 7.44
CA ILE A 197 -12.98 13.95 7.34
C ILE A 197 -12.61 12.54 6.90
N ARG A 198 -11.68 12.38 5.94
CA ARG A 198 -11.27 11.07 5.44
C ARG A 198 -10.45 10.25 6.43
N MET A 199 -9.71 10.92 7.32
CA MET A 199 -8.96 10.26 8.39
C MET A 199 -9.89 9.74 9.50
N ALA A 200 -11.03 10.39 9.74
CA ALA A 200 -12.03 9.99 10.74
C ALA A 200 -12.92 8.83 10.27
N SER A 201 -13.14 8.68 8.96
CA SER A 201 -14.00 7.61 8.40
C SER A 201 -13.25 6.30 8.08
N ALA A 202 -11.94 6.25 8.32
CA ALA A 202 -11.12 5.05 8.16
C ALA A 202 -10.95 4.24 9.45
N THR A 203 -11.65 4.60 10.52
CA THR A 203 -11.86 3.86 11.77
C THR A 203 -13.18 3.11 11.66
#